data_2743d3dba72548aa6c4b46d47dac8432
#
_entry.id   2743d3dba72548aa6c4b46d47dac8432
#
_cell.length_a   1.000
_cell.length_b   1.000
_cell.length_c   1.000
_cell.angle_alpha   90.00
_cell.angle_beta   90.00
_cell.angle_gamma   90.00
#
_symmetry.space_group_name_H-M   'P 1'
#
loop_
_entity.id
_entity.type
_entity.pdbx_description
1 polymer ?
#
loop_
_entity_poly.entity_id
_entity_poly.type
_entity_poly.pdbx_seq_one_letter_code
_entity_poly.pdbx_strand_id
1 'polypeptide(L)'
;MKPPFAAIVRDMKRKYDLRVKRWRRNMSGCAWRVYHADGQVVNWVESPYPKTPISLAIFLHEVGHHVIGFDRYRKRCEEEYHVWLWAIDQMKALGVEPDARVRRRFDLSMQYAVDKAVRRGIKHLPPPLHRYVADDAGANLTRAA
;
A
#
# COMPACT_ATOMS: atom_id res chain seq x y z
N MET A 1 -24.61 7.86 -1.06
CA MET A 1 -23.77 9.06 -1.29
C MET A 1 -22.38 8.83 -0.71
N LYS A 2 -21.33 9.05 -1.50
CA LYS A 2 -19.97 8.88 -0.99
C LYS A 2 -19.60 10.03 -0.02
N PRO A 3 -18.83 9.73 1.05
CA PRO A 3 -18.41 10.77 1.98
C PRO A 3 -17.40 11.72 1.35
N PRO A 4 -17.31 12.99 1.82
CA PRO A 4 -16.21 13.86 1.43
C PRO A 4 -14.86 13.28 1.81
N PHE A 5 -13.83 13.53 1.00
CA PHE A 5 -12.52 12.99 1.29
C PHE A 5 -11.94 13.46 2.63
N ALA A 6 -12.25 14.70 3.04
CA ALA A 6 -11.85 15.20 4.34
C ALA A 6 -12.40 14.33 5.48
N ALA A 7 -13.64 13.86 5.35
CA ALA A 7 -14.25 12.98 6.35
C ALA A 7 -13.57 11.63 6.38
N ILE A 8 -13.19 11.10 5.21
CA ILE A 8 -12.44 9.84 5.11
C ILE A 8 -11.10 9.96 5.85
N VAL A 9 -10.37 11.04 5.60
CA VAL A 9 -9.08 11.29 6.28
C VAL A 9 -9.26 11.32 7.80
N ARG A 10 -10.23 12.08 8.28
CA ARG A 10 -10.50 12.20 9.71
C ARG A 10 -10.85 10.84 10.33
N ASP A 11 -11.72 10.09 9.68
CA ASP A 11 -12.19 8.80 10.19
C ASP A 11 -11.06 7.76 10.22
N MET A 12 -10.21 7.71 9.19
CA MET A 12 -9.08 6.81 9.15
C MET A 12 -8.04 7.16 10.22
N LYS A 13 -7.75 8.44 10.42
CA LYS A 13 -6.83 8.88 11.47
C LYS A 13 -7.30 8.44 12.85
N ARG A 14 -8.59 8.58 13.11
CA ARG A 14 -9.18 8.21 14.40
C ARG A 14 -9.24 6.70 14.57
N LYS A 15 -9.73 5.98 13.57
CA LYS A 15 -9.96 4.54 13.65
C LYS A 15 -8.65 3.76 13.86
N TYR A 16 -7.57 4.17 13.23
CA TYR A 16 -6.30 3.46 13.27
C TYR A 16 -5.21 4.19 14.05
N ASP A 17 -5.58 5.25 14.77
CA ASP A 17 -4.65 6.05 15.59
C ASP A 17 -3.45 6.52 14.77
N LEU A 18 -3.74 7.22 13.67
CA LEU A 18 -2.73 7.68 12.73
C LEU A 18 -2.43 9.17 12.92
N ARG A 19 -1.17 9.53 12.76
CA ARG A 19 -0.72 10.91 12.66
C ARG A 19 -0.11 11.15 11.29
N VAL A 20 -0.43 12.29 10.69
CA VAL A 20 0.17 12.69 9.43
C VAL A 20 1.35 13.59 9.74
N LYS A 21 2.55 13.17 9.32
CA LYS A 21 3.76 13.95 9.51
C LYS A 21 3.80 15.14 8.56
N ARG A 22 3.40 14.88 7.30
CA ARG A 22 3.39 15.89 6.25
C ARG A 22 2.44 15.47 5.13
N TRP A 23 1.68 16.42 4.60
CA TRP A 23 0.97 16.24 3.35
C TRP A 23 1.93 16.57 2.21
N ARG A 24 2.22 15.58 1.36
CA ARG A 24 3.19 15.72 0.28
C ARG A 24 2.57 16.41 -0.93
N ARG A 25 3.39 17.15 -1.68
CA ARG A 25 2.96 17.78 -2.92
C ARG A 25 3.03 16.85 -4.13
N ASN A 26 3.71 15.72 -4.00
CA ASN A 26 3.83 14.71 -5.06
C ASN A 26 2.94 13.51 -4.77
N MET A 27 2.84 12.58 -5.74
CA MET A 27 2.02 11.37 -5.64
C MET A 27 2.82 10.21 -5.01
N SER A 28 3.50 10.48 -3.90
CA SER A 28 4.21 9.45 -3.14
C SER A 28 3.80 9.48 -1.69
N GLY A 29 3.98 8.38 -1.00
CA GLY A 29 3.66 8.26 0.42
C GLY A 29 4.63 7.37 1.17
N CYS A 30 4.48 7.36 2.48
CA CYS A 30 5.27 6.53 3.38
C CYS A 30 4.47 6.26 4.65
N ALA A 31 4.63 5.07 5.21
CA ALA A 31 4.04 4.69 6.50
C ALA A 31 5.13 4.10 7.37
N TRP A 32 5.17 4.52 8.64
CA TRP A 32 6.13 3.96 9.59
C TRP A 32 5.60 4.07 11.02
N ARG A 33 6.20 3.31 11.91
CA ARG A 33 5.82 3.27 13.33
C ARG A 33 7.03 3.57 14.17
N VAL A 34 6.83 4.42 15.21
CA VAL A 34 7.88 4.78 16.16
C VAL A 34 7.52 4.19 17.52
N TYR A 35 8.46 3.45 18.10
CA TYR A 35 8.36 2.91 19.45
C TYR A 35 9.21 3.78 20.36
N HIS A 36 8.57 4.51 21.27
CA HIS A 36 9.27 5.34 22.23
C HIS A 36 9.72 4.52 23.45
N ALA A 37 10.76 5.00 24.13
CA ALA A 37 11.32 4.31 25.29
C ALA A 37 10.31 4.18 26.44
N ASP A 38 9.34 5.09 26.54
CA ASP A 38 8.29 5.05 27.55
C ASP A 38 7.15 4.09 27.23
N GLY A 39 7.25 3.36 26.11
CA GLY A 39 6.23 2.43 25.66
C GLY A 39 5.20 3.04 24.71
N GLN A 40 5.22 4.35 24.50
CA GLN A 40 4.31 4.99 23.56
C GLN A 40 4.65 4.59 22.13
N VAL A 41 3.59 4.29 21.34
CA VAL A 41 3.73 3.93 19.93
C VAL A 41 3.02 4.98 19.09
N VAL A 42 3.70 5.51 18.08
CA VAL A 42 3.13 6.50 17.16
C VAL A 42 3.11 5.95 15.75
N ASN A 43 1.95 5.98 15.12
CA ASN A 43 1.73 5.52 13.75
C ASN A 43 1.75 6.72 12.81
N TRP A 44 2.83 6.86 12.02
CA TRP A 44 3.03 7.99 11.13
C TRP A 44 2.69 7.65 9.68
N VAL A 45 2.14 8.64 8.99
CA VAL A 45 1.87 8.58 7.54
C VAL A 45 2.33 9.88 6.91
N GLU A 46 2.90 9.79 5.70
CA GLU A 46 3.02 10.89 4.75
C GLU A 46 2.33 10.48 3.45
N SER A 47 1.61 11.40 2.84
CA SER A 47 0.79 11.13 1.65
C SER A 47 0.40 12.45 1.01
N PRO A 48 0.05 12.47 -0.29
CA PRO A 48 -0.68 13.62 -0.81
C PRO A 48 -2.02 13.72 -0.09
N TYR A 49 -2.51 14.94 0.09
CA TYR A 49 -3.85 15.13 0.66
C TYR A 49 -4.90 14.61 -0.34
N PRO A 50 -5.83 13.75 0.10
CA PRO A 50 -6.82 13.17 -0.81
C PRO A 50 -7.75 14.22 -1.42
N LYS A 51 -7.71 14.35 -2.75
CA LYS A 51 -8.56 15.25 -3.53
C LYS A 51 -9.18 14.54 -4.74
N THR A 52 -8.55 13.47 -5.21
CA THR A 52 -8.94 12.70 -6.39
C THR A 52 -8.85 11.21 -6.05
N PRO A 53 -9.43 10.33 -6.86
CA PRO A 53 -9.31 8.88 -6.61
C PRO A 53 -7.86 8.41 -6.44
N ILE A 54 -6.92 8.92 -7.25
CA ILE A 54 -5.52 8.48 -7.13
C ILE A 54 -4.88 8.95 -5.82
N SER A 55 -5.08 10.20 -5.41
CA SER A 55 -4.52 10.68 -4.15
C SER A 55 -5.17 10.00 -2.94
N LEU A 56 -6.46 9.67 -3.03
CA LEU A 56 -7.13 8.87 -2.01
C LEU A 56 -6.54 7.46 -1.95
N ALA A 57 -6.31 6.84 -3.10
CA ALA A 57 -5.72 5.50 -3.15
C ALA A 57 -4.34 5.46 -2.48
N ILE A 58 -3.51 6.47 -2.72
CA ILE A 58 -2.18 6.56 -2.11
C ILE A 58 -2.30 6.74 -0.59
N PHE A 59 -3.19 7.60 -0.13
CA PHE A 59 -3.45 7.76 1.30
C PHE A 59 -3.90 6.43 1.93
N LEU A 60 -4.88 5.77 1.33
CA LEU A 60 -5.38 4.49 1.84
C LEU A 60 -4.31 3.40 1.80
N HIS A 61 -3.42 3.41 0.81
CA HIS A 61 -2.29 2.50 0.74
C HIS A 61 -1.39 2.67 1.98
N GLU A 62 -1.06 3.91 2.37
CA GLU A 62 -0.24 4.14 3.55
C GLU A 62 -0.99 3.77 4.84
N VAL A 63 -2.29 4.05 4.93
CA VAL A 63 -3.13 3.56 6.02
C VAL A 63 -3.11 2.04 6.07
N GLY A 64 -3.18 1.40 4.92
CA GLY A 64 -3.17 -0.05 4.78
C GLY A 64 -1.95 -0.72 5.39
N HIS A 65 -0.78 -0.08 5.32
CA HIS A 65 0.42 -0.61 5.98
C HIS A 65 0.23 -0.74 7.50
N HIS A 66 -0.48 0.20 8.11
CA HIS A 66 -0.79 0.11 9.54
C HIS A 66 -1.86 -0.93 9.85
N VAL A 67 -2.82 -1.11 8.94
CA VAL A 67 -3.91 -2.08 9.12
C VAL A 67 -3.40 -3.52 8.95
N ILE A 68 -2.65 -3.77 7.88
CA ILE A 68 -2.07 -5.09 7.61
C ILE A 68 -0.95 -5.40 8.60
N GLY A 69 -0.18 -4.39 8.98
CA GLY A 69 0.97 -4.54 9.86
C GLY A 69 2.27 -4.72 9.08
N PHE A 70 3.38 -4.40 9.75
CA PHE A 70 4.69 -4.40 9.10
C PHE A 70 5.39 -5.76 9.16
N ASP A 71 4.87 -6.70 9.97
CA ASP A 71 5.50 -7.99 10.23
C ASP A 71 4.62 -9.19 9.84
N ARG A 72 3.45 -8.95 9.28
CA ARG A 72 2.52 -10.03 8.94
C ARG A 72 3.03 -10.89 7.79
N TYR A 73 3.62 -10.26 6.78
CA TYR A 73 4.17 -10.95 5.62
C TYR A 73 5.68 -10.85 5.64
N ARG A 74 6.34 -11.98 5.49
CA ARG A 74 7.80 -12.04 5.48
C ARG A 74 8.37 -11.39 4.21
N LYS A 75 7.67 -11.55 3.09
CA LYS A 75 8.11 -11.00 1.80
C LYS A 75 7.49 -9.63 1.60
N ARG A 76 8.33 -8.62 1.32
CA ARG A 76 7.89 -7.25 1.12
C ARG A 76 6.89 -7.12 -0.03
N CYS A 77 7.13 -7.80 -1.14
CA CYS A 77 6.22 -7.75 -2.29
C CYS A 77 4.84 -8.33 -1.95
N GLU A 78 4.77 -9.36 -1.10
CA GLU A 78 3.51 -9.91 -0.65
C GLU A 78 2.78 -8.94 0.26
N GLU A 79 3.47 -8.27 1.17
CA GLU A 79 2.89 -7.22 2.01
C GLU A 79 2.29 -6.11 1.15
N GLU A 80 3.06 -5.61 0.18
CA GLU A 80 2.59 -4.55 -0.74
C GLU A 80 1.34 -4.97 -1.49
N TYR A 81 1.27 -6.22 -1.94
CA TYR A 81 0.10 -6.74 -2.64
C TYR A 81 -1.15 -6.67 -1.76
N HIS A 82 -1.07 -7.16 -0.54
CA HIS A 82 -2.21 -7.15 0.38
C HIS A 82 -2.59 -5.74 0.83
N VAL A 83 -1.64 -4.85 0.99
CA VAL A 83 -1.89 -3.45 1.30
C VAL A 83 -2.68 -2.78 0.17
N TRP A 84 -2.29 -3.01 -1.08
CA TRP A 84 -3.02 -2.47 -2.24
C TRP A 84 -4.43 -3.04 -2.36
N LEU A 85 -4.59 -4.35 -2.14
CA LEU A 85 -5.92 -4.96 -2.15
C LEU A 85 -6.83 -4.33 -1.10
N TRP A 86 -6.31 -4.12 0.10
CA TRP A 86 -7.05 -3.47 1.17
C TRP A 86 -7.45 -2.05 0.77
N ALA A 87 -6.53 -1.27 0.21
CA ALA A 87 -6.80 0.11 -0.21
C ALA A 87 -7.90 0.17 -1.28
N ILE A 88 -7.84 -0.71 -2.27
CA ILE A 88 -8.86 -0.76 -3.33
C ILE A 88 -10.21 -1.17 -2.76
N ASP A 89 -10.24 -2.15 -1.87
CA ASP A 89 -11.48 -2.58 -1.22
C ASP A 89 -12.10 -1.46 -0.39
N GLN A 90 -11.27 -0.68 0.31
CA GLN A 90 -11.74 0.49 1.05
C GLN A 90 -12.33 1.55 0.12
N MET A 91 -11.70 1.82 -1.01
CA MET A 91 -12.25 2.75 -2.00
C MET A 91 -13.66 2.34 -2.42
N LYS A 92 -13.82 1.07 -2.78
CA LYS A 92 -15.12 0.52 -3.19
C LYS A 92 -16.15 0.65 -2.06
N ALA A 93 -15.78 0.30 -0.84
CA ALA A 93 -16.67 0.39 0.31
C ALA A 93 -17.09 1.84 0.59
N LEU A 94 -16.22 2.80 0.30
CA LEU A 94 -16.49 4.23 0.47
C LEU A 94 -17.23 4.85 -0.73
N GLY A 95 -17.53 4.06 -1.76
CA GLY A 95 -18.23 4.54 -2.95
C GLY A 95 -17.34 5.33 -3.91
N VAL A 96 -16.02 5.18 -3.81
CA VAL A 96 -15.07 5.83 -4.72
C VAL A 96 -14.52 4.78 -5.68
N GLU A 97 -14.84 4.93 -6.97
CA GLU A 97 -14.40 3.96 -7.98
C GLU A 97 -12.89 4.00 -8.16
N PRO A 98 -12.19 2.85 -8.06
CA PRO A 98 -10.79 2.76 -8.45
C PRO A 98 -10.69 2.91 -9.97
N ASP A 99 -10.35 4.11 -10.43
CA ASP A 99 -10.28 4.43 -11.85
C ASP A 99 -9.03 3.86 -12.52
N ALA A 100 -8.84 4.16 -13.82
CA ALA A 100 -7.70 3.65 -14.58
C ALA A 100 -6.35 4.11 -13.99
N ARG A 101 -6.27 5.33 -13.44
CA ARG A 101 -5.04 5.83 -12.83
C ARG A 101 -4.69 5.05 -11.56
N VAL A 102 -5.69 4.72 -10.75
CA VAL A 102 -5.50 3.91 -9.54
C VAL A 102 -5.01 2.52 -9.92
N ARG A 103 -5.65 1.88 -10.89
CA ARG A 103 -5.28 0.53 -11.33
C ARG A 103 -3.88 0.50 -11.93
N ARG A 104 -3.52 1.50 -12.70
CA ARG A 104 -2.18 1.64 -13.25
C ARG A 104 -1.15 1.82 -12.14
N ARG A 105 -1.44 2.65 -11.15
CA ARG A 105 -0.52 2.83 -10.00
C ARG A 105 -0.32 1.53 -9.23
N PHE A 106 -1.39 0.76 -9.03
CA PHE A 106 -1.29 -0.56 -8.42
C PHE A 106 -0.34 -1.45 -9.22
N ASP A 107 -0.56 -1.59 -10.52
CA ASP A 107 0.26 -2.46 -11.36
C ASP A 107 1.72 -2.01 -11.37
N LEU A 108 1.99 -0.72 -11.49
CA LEU A 108 3.37 -0.20 -11.47
C LEU A 108 4.04 -0.42 -10.13
N SER A 109 3.31 -0.25 -9.02
CA SER A 109 3.85 -0.49 -7.68
C SER A 109 4.18 -1.97 -7.48
N MET A 110 3.33 -2.87 -7.96
CA MET A 110 3.59 -4.29 -7.86
C MET A 110 4.74 -4.72 -8.78
N GLN A 111 4.82 -4.17 -9.99
CA GLN A 111 5.94 -4.42 -10.89
C GLN A 111 7.27 -4.03 -10.23
N TYR A 112 7.31 -2.85 -9.61
CA TYR A 112 8.50 -2.39 -8.89
C TYR A 112 8.86 -3.33 -7.73
N ALA A 113 7.87 -3.73 -6.92
CA ALA A 113 8.10 -4.58 -5.75
C ALA A 113 8.59 -5.97 -6.15
N VAL A 114 8.01 -6.56 -7.20
CA VAL A 114 8.40 -7.88 -7.70
C VAL A 114 9.79 -7.83 -8.34
N ASP A 115 10.06 -6.81 -9.17
CA ASP A 115 11.39 -6.64 -9.77
C ASP A 115 12.48 -6.54 -8.70
N LYS A 116 12.21 -5.81 -7.62
CA LYS A 116 13.13 -5.67 -6.51
C LYS A 116 13.35 -7.00 -5.79
N ALA A 117 12.29 -7.77 -5.56
CA ALA A 117 12.36 -9.09 -4.94
C ALA A 117 13.18 -10.06 -5.80
N VAL A 118 12.97 -10.05 -7.11
CA VAL A 118 13.73 -10.88 -8.05
C VAL A 118 15.23 -10.52 -8.04
N ARG A 119 15.55 -9.22 -8.09
CA ARG A 119 16.94 -8.76 -8.02
C ARG A 119 17.63 -9.18 -6.72
N ARG A 120 16.86 -9.27 -5.61
CA ARG A 120 17.39 -9.69 -4.31
C ARG A 120 17.41 -11.20 -4.12
N GLY A 121 17.05 -11.96 -5.16
CA GLY A 121 17.20 -13.41 -5.17
C GLY A 121 16.05 -14.18 -4.57
N ILE A 122 14.83 -13.65 -4.59
CA ILE A 122 13.66 -14.37 -4.11
C ILE A 122 13.52 -15.71 -4.87
N LYS A 123 13.28 -16.80 -4.15
CA LYS A 123 13.16 -18.14 -4.76
C LYS A 123 11.73 -18.57 -4.99
N HIS A 124 10.82 -18.19 -4.09
CA HIS A 124 9.41 -18.57 -4.13
C HIS A 124 8.55 -17.31 -4.11
N LEU A 125 7.90 -17.05 -5.24
CA LEU A 125 7.02 -15.90 -5.37
C LEU A 125 5.57 -16.39 -5.25
N PRO A 126 4.74 -15.76 -4.39
CA PRO A 126 3.33 -16.15 -4.27
C PRO A 126 2.62 -16.11 -5.64
N PRO A 127 1.72 -17.08 -5.92
CA PRO A 127 1.10 -17.19 -7.25
C PRO A 127 0.45 -15.91 -7.78
N PRO A 128 -0.27 -15.10 -6.99
CA PRO A 128 -0.87 -13.87 -7.50
C PRO A 128 0.14 -12.86 -8.06
N LEU A 129 1.42 -12.98 -7.68
CA LEU A 129 2.47 -12.06 -8.10
C LEU A 129 3.20 -12.53 -9.36
N HIS A 130 2.95 -13.75 -9.85
CA HIS A 130 3.63 -14.30 -11.02
C HIS A 130 3.41 -13.44 -12.27
N ARG A 131 2.26 -12.80 -12.38
CA ARG A 131 1.93 -11.91 -13.51
C ARG A 131 2.86 -10.70 -13.63
N TYR A 132 3.59 -10.35 -12.57
CA TYR A 132 4.49 -9.20 -12.56
C TYR A 132 5.94 -9.57 -12.84
N VAL A 133 6.23 -10.85 -13.08
CA VAL A 133 7.59 -11.29 -13.38
C VAL A 133 7.87 -11.06 -14.86
N ALA A 134 9.00 -10.41 -15.17
CA ALA A 134 9.45 -10.26 -16.55
C ALA A 134 9.87 -11.63 -17.11
N ASP A 135 9.65 -11.87 -18.42
CA ASP A 135 9.87 -13.17 -19.06
C ASP A 135 11.30 -13.72 -18.84
N ASP A 136 12.28 -12.86 -18.96
CA ASP A 136 13.70 -13.23 -18.78
C ASP A 136 14.09 -13.46 -17.33
N ALA A 137 13.42 -12.79 -16.39
CA ALA A 137 13.68 -12.93 -14.95
C ALA A 137 13.02 -14.18 -14.38
N GLY A 138 11.91 -14.63 -14.97
CA GLY A 138 11.12 -15.75 -14.47
C GLY A 138 11.84 -17.09 -14.46
N ALA A 139 12.89 -17.23 -15.30
CA ALA A 139 13.63 -18.49 -15.44
C ALA A 139 14.34 -18.91 -14.15
N ASN A 140 14.63 -17.98 -13.25
CA ASN A 140 15.36 -18.25 -12.01
C ASN A 140 14.45 -18.44 -10.79
N LEU A 141 13.13 -18.42 -10.98
CA LEU A 141 12.17 -18.54 -9.89
C LEU A 141 11.62 -19.95 -9.81
N THR A 142 11.49 -20.46 -8.58
CA THR A 142 10.65 -21.61 -8.29
C THR A 142 9.25 -21.10 -7.99
N ARG A 143 8.30 -21.42 -8.86
CA ARG A 143 6.91 -20.97 -8.68
C ARG A 143 6.20 -21.87 -7.68
N ALA A 144 5.53 -21.26 -6.70
CA ALA A 144 4.70 -22.02 -5.79
C ALA A 144 3.50 -22.60 -6.55
N ALA A 145 3.18 -23.85 -6.26
CA ALA A 145 2.04 -24.51 -6.86
C ALA A 145 0.70 -23.97 -6.29
#